data_74da37bccbb54056b6bb726052b63b98
#
_entry.id   74da37bccbb54056b6bb726052b63b98
#
_cell.length_a   1.000
_cell.length_b   1.000
_cell.length_c   1.000
_cell.angle_alpha   90.00
_cell.angle_beta   90.00
_cell.angle_gamma   90.00
#
_symmetry.space_group_name_H-M   'P 1'
#
loop_
_entity.id
_entity.type
_entity.pdbx_description
1 polymer ?
#
loop_
_entity_poly.entity_id
_entity_poly.type
_entity_poly.pdbx_seq_one_letter_code
_entity_poly.pdbx_strand_id
1 'polypeptide(L)'
;MSLIEWFYIYLFSNIITFFSSQRLFRLAGVPGWYALIPLYNIIKYLDIIKRPRWWLILCFIPVINLLMIPVIWVEFIKKFNHNTKADRVMVILTFGLYIFYLSYVSKRTKLVEEISFSGYERSLGSIIFALVIATIVHNYFLQPFVIPTGSLEKTLRVGDFLLVSKFHYGARIPSTVITLPMVHDTIPILKTRSYLKSPQLPYIRIPGFQEIKNNDIVVFNWPADTVRRFFVKEKGVIKPRDKKSNYVKRAIGLSLIHI
;
A
#
# COMPACT_ATOMS: atom_id res chain seq x y z
N MET A 1 6.82 -8.06 -13.06
CA MET A 1 5.60 -8.82 -13.40
C MET A 1 4.76 -7.99 -14.35
N SER A 2 4.16 -8.63 -15.35
CA SER A 2 3.21 -8.00 -16.28
C SER A 2 1.85 -7.78 -15.61
N LEU A 3 0.98 -6.94 -16.19
CA LEU A 3 -0.40 -6.78 -15.71
C LEU A 3 -1.20 -8.09 -15.81
N ILE A 4 -0.90 -8.92 -16.81
CA ILE A 4 -1.56 -10.22 -17.00
C ILE A 4 -1.23 -11.17 -15.86
N GLU A 5 0.02 -11.25 -15.43
CA GLU A 5 0.43 -12.08 -14.28
C GLU A 5 -0.24 -11.61 -12.99
N TRP A 6 -0.36 -10.30 -12.78
CA TRP A 6 -1.11 -9.73 -11.65
C TRP A 6 -2.59 -10.09 -11.71
N PHE A 7 -3.18 -10.08 -12.90
CA PHE A 7 -4.58 -10.48 -13.09
C PHE A 7 -4.79 -11.97 -12.73
N TYR A 8 -3.90 -12.87 -13.14
CA TYR A 8 -3.98 -14.29 -12.75
C TYR A 8 -3.81 -14.50 -11.25
N ILE A 9 -2.89 -13.80 -10.58
CA ILE A 9 -2.74 -13.84 -9.13
C ILE A 9 -4.04 -13.39 -8.45
N TYR A 10 -4.64 -12.33 -8.95
CA TYR A 10 -5.90 -11.82 -8.43
C TYR A 10 -7.04 -12.84 -8.61
N LEU A 11 -7.19 -13.45 -9.78
CA LEU A 11 -8.19 -14.50 -10.00
C LEU A 11 -7.97 -15.72 -9.09
N PHE A 12 -6.72 -16.17 -8.96
CA PHE A 12 -6.38 -17.27 -8.06
C PHE A 12 -6.73 -16.95 -6.60
N SER A 13 -6.42 -15.73 -6.15
CA SER A 13 -6.79 -15.29 -4.80
C SER A 13 -8.31 -15.24 -4.59
N ASN A 14 -9.09 -14.91 -5.63
CA ASN A 14 -10.55 -14.95 -5.56
C ASN A 14 -11.11 -16.38 -5.38
N ILE A 15 -10.51 -17.36 -6.05
CA ILE A 15 -10.89 -18.77 -5.89
C ILE A 15 -10.64 -19.22 -4.43
N ILE A 16 -9.48 -18.89 -3.88
CA ILE A 16 -9.15 -19.17 -2.48
C ILE A 16 -10.16 -18.50 -1.53
N THR A 17 -10.46 -17.23 -1.78
CA THR A 17 -11.42 -16.46 -1.00
C THR A 17 -12.82 -17.07 -1.06
N PHE A 18 -13.24 -17.55 -2.23
CA PHE A 18 -14.50 -18.26 -2.38
C PHE A 18 -14.58 -19.50 -1.48
N PHE A 19 -13.61 -20.40 -1.59
CA PHE A 19 -13.63 -21.59 -0.76
C PHE A 19 -13.52 -21.28 0.74
N SER A 20 -12.79 -20.24 1.09
CA SER A 20 -12.65 -19.84 2.50
C SER A 20 -13.92 -19.25 3.09
N SER A 21 -14.69 -18.48 2.34
CA SER A 21 -15.74 -17.62 2.90
C SER A 21 -17.16 -17.95 2.49
N GLN A 22 -17.38 -18.81 1.48
CA GLN A 22 -18.73 -19.11 0.97
C GLN A 22 -19.73 -19.57 2.05
N ARG A 23 -19.28 -20.37 3.03
CA ARG A 23 -20.12 -20.82 4.14
C ARG A 23 -20.46 -19.68 5.08
N LEU A 24 -19.50 -18.82 5.37
CA LEU A 24 -19.69 -17.65 6.24
C LEU A 24 -20.66 -16.64 5.60
N PHE A 25 -20.58 -16.47 4.28
CA PHE A 25 -21.54 -15.64 3.54
C PHE A 25 -22.96 -16.18 3.71
N ARG A 26 -23.15 -17.48 3.54
CA ARG A 26 -24.48 -18.11 3.77
C ARG A 26 -24.96 -17.93 5.20
N LEU A 27 -24.09 -18.06 6.20
CA LEU A 27 -24.43 -17.79 7.60
C LEU A 27 -24.81 -16.33 7.86
N ALA A 28 -24.27 -15.40 7.07
CA ALA A 28 -24.63 -13.98 7.11
C ALA A 28 -25.88 -13.62 6.29
N GLY A 29 -26.59 -14.62 5.74
CA GLY A 29 -27.78 -14.38 4.90
C GLY A 29 -27.45 -13.93 3.46
N VAL A 30 -26.20 -14.05 3.03
CA VAL A 30 -25.73 -13.67 1.69
C VAL A 30 -25.49 -14.94 0.85
N PRO A 31 -25.93 -15.00 -0.42
CA PRO A 31 -25.63 -16.14 -1.28
C PRO A 31 -24.13 -16.44 -1.35
N GLY A 32 -23.74 -17.69 -1.05
CA GLY A 32 -22.33 -18.07 -0.95
C GLY A 32 -21.53 -17.88 -2.24
N TRP A 33 -22.17 -17.98 -3.41
CA TRP A 33 -21.53 -17.80 -4.72
C TRP A 33 -21.06 -16.35 -4.99
N TYR A 34 -21.59 -15.36 -4.27
CA TYR A 34 -21.08 -13.98 -4.34
C TYR A 34 -19.60 -13.87 -3.93
N ALA A 35 -19.10 -14.79 -3.14
CA ALA A 35 -17.69 -14.84 -2.78
C ALA A 35 -16.77 -15.18 -3.97
N LEU A 36 -17.32 -15.73 -5.07
CA LEU A 36 -16.57 -16.03 -6.30
C LEU A 36 -16.43 -14.82 -7.24
N ILE A 37 -17.39 -13.88 -7.18
CA ILE A 37 -17.38 -12.74 -8.10
C ILE A 37 -16.33 -11.74 -7.68
N PRO A 38 -15.29 -11.48 -8.53
CA PRO A 38 -14.28 -10.51 -8.26
C PRO A 38 -14.86 -9.11 -7.97
N LEU A 39 -14.25 -8.35 -7.09
CA LEU A 39 -14.69 -7.03 -6.61
C LEU A 39 -15.97 -7.09 -5.77
N TYR A 40 -16.99 -7.80 -6.24
CA TYR A 40 -18.25 -7.92 -5.55
C TYR A 40 -18.13 -8.68 -4.22
N ASN A 41 -17.23 -9.66 -4.16
CA ASN A 41 -16.90 -10.36 -2.92
C ASN A 41 -16.41 -9.37 -1.84
N ILE A 42 -15.51 -8.45 -2.19
CA ILE A 42 -14.99 -7.43 -1.25
C ILE A 42 -16.12 -6.52 -0.78
N ILE A 43 -17.02 -6.09 -1.69
CA ILE A 43 -18.20 -5.30 -1.32
C ILE A 43 -19.05 -6.07 -0.32
N LYS A 44 -19.25 -7.37 -0.52
CA LYS A 44 -20.03 -8.20 0.41
C LYS A 44 -19.33 -8.42 1.74
N TYR A 45 -18.01 -8.54 1.76
CA TYR A 45 -17.26 -8.48 3.02
C TYR A 45 -17.54 -7.18 3.77
N LEU A 46 -17.48 -6.03 3.08
CA LEU A 46 -17.73 -4.72 3.68
C LEU A 46 -19.19 -4.58 4.17
N ASP A 47 -20.17 -5.04 3.39
CA ASP A 47 -21.57 -5.04 3.78
C ASP A 47 -21.79 -5.89 5.06
N ILE A 48 -21.19 -7.09 5.15
CA ILE A 48 -21.32 -8.00 6.31
C ILE A 48 -20.71 -7.37 7.58
N ILE A 49 -19.57 -6.71 7.47
CA ILE A 49 -18.93 -6.03 8.61
C ILE A 49 -19.49 -4.62 8.86
N LYS A 50 -20.50 -4.18 8.09
CA LYS A 50 -21.14 -2.86 8.17
C LYS A 50 -20.14 -1.70 7.98
N ARG A 51 -19.21 -1.85 7.04
CA ARG A 51 -18.24 -0.80 6.65
C ARG A 51 -18.65 -0.15 5.33
N PRO A 52 -18.25 1.12 5.12
CA PRO A 52 -18.61 1.84 3.89
C PRO A 52 -17.96 1.22 2.65
N ARG A 53 -18.71 1.09 1.56
CA ARG A 53 -18.27 0.45 0.31
C ARG A 53 -17.09 1.12 -0.36
N TRP A 54 -16.85 2.42 -0.11
CA TRP A 54 -15.71 3.14 -0.67
C TRP A 54 -14.35 2.58 -0.18
N TRP A 55 -14.31 1.79 0.91
CA TRP A 55 -13.12 1.06 1.34
C TRP A 55 -12.59 0.11 0.26
N LEU A 56 -13.44 -0.30 -0.67
CA LEU A 56 -13.03 -1.06 -1.85
C LEU A 56 -11.88 -0.38 -2.59
N ILE A 57 -11.93 0.94 -2.76
CA ILE A 57 -10.88 1.72 -3.44
C ILE A 57 -9.55 1.57 -2.72
N LEU A 58 -9.54 1.62 -1.38
CA LEU A 58 -8.32 1.49 -0.57
C LEU A 58 -7.66 0.12 -0.73
N CYS A 59 -8.44 -0.93 -1.01
CA CYS A 59 -7.91 -2.28 -1.22
C CYS A 59 -7.11 -2.41 -2.54
N PHE A 60 -7.29 -1.47 -3.49
CA PHE A 60 -6.57 -1.46 -4.77
C PHE A 60 -5.39 -0.49 -4.80
N ILE A 61 -5.26 0.38 -3.83
CA ILE A 61 -4.13 1.31 -3.75
C ILE A 61 -2.92 0.56 -3.17
N PRO A 62 -1.79 0.45 -3.91
CA PRO A 62 -0.57 -0.20 -3.43
C PRO A 62 -0.09 0.39 -2.10
N VAL A 63 0.49 -0.43 -1.25
CA VAL A 63 0.92 -0.13 0.13
C VAL A 63 -0.27 0.01 1.10
N ILE A 64 -1.37 0.68 0.70
CA ILE A 64 -2.57 0.84 1.54
C ILE A 64 -3.33 -0.47 1.68
N ASN A 65 -3.38 -1.28 0.61
CA ASN A 65 -3.98 -2.60 0.63
C ASN A 65 -3.36 -3.51 1.71
N LEU A 66 -2.05 -3.38 1.99
CA LEU A 66 -1.37 -4.14 3.05
C LEU A 66 -1.88 -3.81 4.46
N LEU A 67 -2.46 -2.62 4.64
CA LEU A 67 -3.09 -2.21 5.89
C LEU A 67 -4.58 -2.59 5.91
N MET A 68 -5.28 -2.33 4.82
CA MET A 68 -6.74 -2.46 4.76
C MET A 68 -7.23 -3.91 4.71
N ILE A 69 -6.55 -4.76 3.94
CA ILE A 69 -6.96 -6.17 3.81
C ILE A 69 -6.92 -6.91 5.16
N PRO A 70 -5.84 -6.84 5.96
CA PRO A 70 -5.82 -7.40 7.31
C PRO A 70 -6.91 -6.84 8.24
N VAL A 71 -7.20 -5.55 8.16
CA VAL A 71 -8.30 -4.95 8.94
C VAL A 71 -9.64 -5.59 8.59
N ILE A 72 -9.93 -5.72 7.28
CA ILE A 72 -11.17 -6.35 6.80
C ILE A 72 -11.25 -7.81 7.29
N TRP A 73 -10.17 -8.58 7.19
CA TRP A 73 -10.15 -9.97 7.67
C TRP A 73 -10.39 -10.08 9.17
N VAL A 74 -9.74 -9.24 9.96
CA VAL A 74 -9.92 -9.24 11.43
C VAL A 74 -11.35 -8.86 11.80
N GLU A 75 -11.93 -7.83 11.19
CA GLU A 75 -13.33 -7.44 11.45
C GLU A 75 -14.30 -8.52 10.97
N PHE A 76 -13.99 -9.16 9.85
CA PHE A 76 -14.82 -10.24 9.31
C PHE A 76 -14.86 -11.45 10.25
N ILE A 77 -13.76 -11.95 10.77
CA ILE A 77 -13.76 -13.07 11.72
C ILE A 77 -14.43 -12.71 13.05
N LYS A 78 -14.31 -11.46 13.50
CA LYS A 78 -15.02 -10.97 14.68
C LYS A 78 -16.54 -11.01 14.51
N LYS A 79 -17.04 -10.76 13.30
CA LYS A 79 -18.46 -10.88 12.95
C LYS A 79 -18.99 -12.30 13.14
N PHE A 80 -18.09 -13.29 13.12
CA PHE A 80 -18.42 -14.72 13.32
C PHE A 80 -17.97 -15.27 14.69
N ASN A 81 -17.90 -14.41 15.71
CA ASN A 81 -17.57 -14.77 17.10
C ASN A 81 -16.11 -15.25 17.31
N HIS A 82 -15.18 -14.87 16.42
CA HIS A 82 -13.75 -15.15 16.54
C HIS A 82 -13.00 -13.88 16.90
N ASN A 83 -12.95 -13.57 18.21
CA ASN A 83 -12.38 -12.32 18.73
C ASN A 83 -11.15 -12.55 19.64
N THR A 84 -10.58 -13.74 19.68
CA THR A 84 -9.39 -13.97 20.49
C THR A 84 -8.15 -13.31 19.87
N LYS A 85 -7.15 -12.98 20.71
CA LYS A 85 -5.86 -12.46 20.20
C LYS A 85 -5.21 -13.44 19.22
N ALA A 86 -5.30 -14.75 19.51
CA ALA A 86 -4.80 -15.80 18.64
C ALA A 86 -5.47 -15.80 17.27
N ASP A 87 -6.82 -15.72 17.20
CA ASP A 87 -7.56 -15.71 15.92
C ASP A 87 -7.12 -14.53 15.04
N ARG A 88 -6.96 -13.34 15.65
CA ARG A 88 -6.52 -12.13 14.93
C ARG A 88 -5.10 -12.26 14.39
N VAL A 89 -4.18 -12.78 15.17
CA VAL A 89 -2.80 -13.02 14.73
C VAL A 89 -2.78 -14.08 13.64
N MET A 90 -3.51 -15.18 13.81
CA MET A 90 -3.54 -16.27 12.84
C MET A 90 -4.11 -15.83 11.49
N VAL A 91 -5.20 -15.03 11.45
CA VAL A 91 -5.77 -14.58 10.18
C VAL A 91 -4.79 -13.68 9.41
N ILE A 92 -4.01 -12.86 10.11
CA ILE A 92 -3.00 -12.01 9.49
C ILE A 92 -1.81 -12.83 9.00
N LEU A 93 -1.23 -13.69 9.85
CA LEU A 93 -0.06 -14.50 9.52
C LEU A 93 -0.30 -15.49 8.38
N THR A 94 -1.53 -16.02 8.28
CA THR A 94 -1.92 -16.95 7.21
C THR A 94 -2.46 -16.26 5.96
N PHE A 95 -2.37 -14.92 5.87
CA PHE A 95 -2.92 -14.14 4.75
C PHE A 95 -4.38 -14.47 4.45
N GLY A 96 -5.21 -14.61 5.50
CA GLY A 96 -6.63 -14.91 5.39
C GLY A 96 -6.99 -16.39 5.22
N LEU A 97 -6.04 -17.32 5.01
CA LEU A 97 -6.32 -18.74 4.88
C LEU A 97 -6.95 -19.33 6.16
N TYR A 98 -6.67 -18.76 7.32
CA TYR A 98 -7.30 -19.14 8.58
C TYR A 98 -8.83 -19.04 8.54
N ILE A 99 -9.40 -18.20 7.68
CA ILE A 99 -10.85 -18.07 7.47
C ILE A 99 -11.45 -19.43 6.98
N PHE A 100 -10.70 -20.18 6.18
CA PHE A 100 -11.12 -21.53 5.76
C PHE A 100 -11.31 -22.46 6.97
N TYR A 101 -10.32 -22.51 7.88
CA TYR A 101 -10.44 -23.27 9.12
C TYR A 101 -11.64 -22.85 9.95
N LEU A 102 -11.83 -21.54 10.13
CA LEU A 102 -12.97 -21.02 10.88
C LEU A 102 -14.30 -21.36 10.21
N SER A 103 -14.33 -21.35 8.88
CA SER A 103 -15.51 -21.65 8.09
C SER A 103 -15.99 -23.09 8.24
N TYR A 104 -15.09 -24.06 8.24
CA TYR A 104 -15.44 -25.49 8.11
C TYR A 104 -15.17 -26.32 9.36
N VAL A 105 -14.18 -25.99 10.15
CA VAL A 105 -13.71 -26.80 11.29
C VAL A 105 -14.20 -26.24 12.62
N SER A 106 -14.25 -24.91 12.78
CA SER A 106 -14.58 -24.32 14.06
C SER A 106 -16.06 -24.48 14.43
N LYS A 107 -16.32 -25.06 15.59
CA LYS A 107 -17.66 -25.18 16.17
C LYS A 107 -18.18 -23.86 16.79
N ARG A 108 -17.31 -22.86 16.99
CA ARG A 108 -17.63 -21.57 17.61
C ARG A 108 -18.25 -20.56 16.64
N THR A 109 -18.23 -20.87 15.35
CA THR A 109 -18.66 -19.94 14.30
C THR A 109 -20.16 -19.67 14.37
N LYS A 110 -20.51 -18.47 14.85
CA LYS A 110 -21.88 -17.96 14.94
C LYS A 110 -21.87 -16.50 14.53
N LEU A 111 -22.91 -16.06 13.81
CA LEU A 111 -23.06 -14.66 13.44
C LEU A 111 -23.36 -13.82 14.68
N VAL A 112 -22.63 -12.72 14.85
CA VAL A 112 -22.83 -11.73 15.90
C VAL A 112 -23.47 -10.48 15.28
N GLU A 113 -24.53 -9.95 15.88
CA GLU A 113 -25.25 -8.78 15.32
C GLU A 113 -24.37 -7.55 15.30
N GLU A 114 -23.62 -7.28 16.35
CA GLU A 114 -22.74 -6.13 16.45
C GLU A 114 -21.32 -6.54 16.84
N ILE A 115 -20.34 -5.92 16.17
CA ILE A 115 -18.93 -6.11 16.50
C ILE A 115 -18.60 -5.16 17.64
N SER A 116 -18.24 -5.70 18.81
CA SER A 116 -17.73 -4.92 19.92
C SER A 116 -16.24 -4.63 19.73
N PHE A 117 -15.84 -3.37 19.99
CA PHE A 117 -14.44 -2.96 19.98
C PHE A 117 -14.02 -2.51 21.38
N SER A 118 -12.95 -3.07 21.89
CA SER A 118 -12.33 -2.61 23.15
C SER A 118 -11.71 -1.21 22.96
N GLY A 119 -11.40 -0.52 24.06
CA GLY A 119 -10.73 0.78 24.01
C GLY A 119 -9.42 0.74 23.23
N TYR A 120 -8.61 -0.28 23.47
CA TYR A 120 -7.35 -0.52 22.74
C TYR A 120 -7.58 -0.68 21.23
N GLU A 121 -8.58 -1.44 20.82
CA GLU A 121 -8.88 -1.65 19.37
C GLU A 121 -9.37 -0.38 18.69
N ARG A 122 -10.11 0.47 19.39
CA ARG A 122 -10.51 1.79 18.89
C ARG A 122 -9.29 2.68 18.66
N SER A 123 -8.38 2.73 19.64
CA SER A 123 -7.12 3.49 19.50
C SER A 123 -6.25 2.96 18.36
N LEU A 124 -6.12 1.64 18.24
CA LEU A 124 -5.38 1.02 17.12
C LEU A 124 -6.03 1.34 15.79
N GLY A 125 -7.35 1.30 15.69
CA GLY A 125 -8.10 1.69 14.49
C GLY A 125 -7.85 3.14 14.08
N SER A 126 -7.80 4.06 15.04
CA SER A 126 -7.48 5.47 14.79
C SER A 126 -6.04 5.65 14.27
N ILE A 127 -5.08 4.90 14.82
CA ILE A 127 -3.68 4.93 14.36
C ILE A 127 -3.58 4.39 12.93
N ILE A 128 -4.25 3.28 12.62
CA ILE A 128 -4.27 2.70 11.26
C ILE A 128 -4.90 3.69 10.29
N PHE A 129 -6.01 4.33 10.66
CA PHE A 129 -6.66 5.33 9.82
C PHE A 129 -5.72 6.52 9.55
N ALA A 130 -5.08 7.07 10.58
CA ALA A 130 -4.09 8.14 10.42
C ALA A 130 -2.95 7.73 9.50
N LEU A 131 -2.44 6.49 9.64
CA LEU A 131 -1.37 5.94 8.79
C LEU A 131 -1.82 5.78 7.33
N VAL A 132 -3.05 5.35 7.08
CA VAL A 132 -3.63 5.27 5.73
C VAL A 132 -3.68 6.65 5.09
N ILE A 133 -4.24 7.66 5.77
CA ILE A 133 -4.32 9.03 5.26
C ILE A 133 -2.93 9.60 5.01
N ALA A 134 -2.00 9.46 5.97
CA ALA A 134 -0.63 9.92 5.82
C ALA A 134 0.05 9.27 4.61
N THR A 135 -0.16 7.96 4.38
CA THR A 135 0.40 7.23 3.24
C THR A 135 -0.17 7.71 1.91
N ILE A 136 -1.48 8.01 1.86
CA ILE A 136 -2.12 8.59 0.66
C ILE A 136 -1.50 9.94 0.35
N VAL A 137 -1.47 10.83 1.33
CA VAL A 137 -0.92 12.19 1.14
C VAL A 137 0.53 12.12 0.70
N HIS A 138 1.35 11.33 1.41
CA HIS A 138 2.79 11.20 1.12
C HIS A 138 3.09 10.58 -0.25
N ASN A 139 2.33 9.60 -0.69
CA ASN A 139 2.62 8.92 -1.96
C ASN A 139 2.06 9.63 -3.19
N TYR A 140 0.92 10.31 -3.06
CA TYR A 140 0.17 10.82 -4.22
C TYR A 140 0.05 12.34 -4.30
N PHE A 141 0.19 13.03 -3.16
CA PHE A 141 -0.01 14.47 -3.11
C PHE A 141 1.26 15.24 -2.79
N LEU A 142 1.74 15.15 -1.55
CA LEU A 142 2.79 16.02 -1.03
C LEU A 142 3.81 15.19 -0.24
N GLN A 143 5.07 15.34 -0.58
CA GLN A 143 6.16 14.67 0.13
C GLN A 143 7.18 15.67 0.67
N PRO A 144 7.43 15.69 1.99
CA PRO A 144 8.46 16.54 2.57
C PRO A 144 9.85 15.98 2.28
N PHE A 145 10.80 16.87 1.97
CA PHE A 145 12.21 16.59 1.80
C PHE A 145 13.05 17.66 2.50
N VAL A 146 14.27 17.30 2.86
CA VAL A 146 15.29 18.21 3.35
C VAL A 146 16.42 18.27 2.33
N ILE A 147 16.94 19.45 2.04
CA ILE A 147 18.05 19.66 1.10
C ILE A 147 19.36 19.27 1.78
N PRO A 148 20.06 18.20 1.34
CA PRO A 148 21.30 17.77 1.98
C PRO A 148 22.56 18.39 1.38
N THR A 149 22.48 19.01 0.20
CA THR A 149 23.66 19.49 -0.56
C THR A 149 23.41 20.84 -1.21
N GLY A 150 24.48 21.65 -1.36
CA GLY A 150 24.44 23.00 -1.93
C GLY A 150 24.35 23.07 -3.46
N SER A 151 23.95 22.03 -4.17
CA SER A 151 23.95 22.02 -5.64
C SER A 151 22.94 22.98 -6.30
N LEU A 152 22.02 23.58 -5.53
CA LEU A 152 21.09 24.63 -5.91
C LEU A 152 21.20 25.85 -4.98
N GLU A 153 22.37 26.12 -4.43
CA GLU A 153 22.61 26.99 -3.27
C GLU A 153 22.04 28.41 -3.43
N LYS A 154 22.03 28.99 -4.61
CA LYS A 154 21.44 30.33 -4.83
C LYS A 154 19.91 30.34 -4.84
N THR A 155 19.26 29.16 -4.92
CA THR A 155 17.80 29.01 -4.95
C THR A 155 17.30 28.27 -3.72
N LEU A 156 17.99 27.21 -3.31
CA LEU A 156 17.67 26.35 -2.17
C LEU A 156 18.93 26.16 -1.33
N ARG A 157 18.85 26.40 -0.03
CA ARG A 157 19.96 26.27 0.90
C ARG A 157 20.02 24.88 1.53
N VAL A 158 21.21 24.46 1.96
CA VAL A 158 21.35 23.24 2.74
C VAL A 158 20.58 23.37 4.04
N GLY A 159 19.74 22.37 4.35
CA GLY A 159 18.86 22.39 5.52
C GLY A 159 17.45 22.90 5.25
N ASP A 160 17.16 23.47 4.08
CA ASP A 160 15.81 23.90 3.73
C ASP A 160 14.85 22.69 3.66
N PHE A 161 13.63 22.89 4.18
CA PHE A 161 12.54 21.94 4.07
C PHE A 161 11.70 22.24 2.83
N LEU A 162 11.54 21.23 1.98
CA LEU A 162 10.72 21.31 0.78
C LEU A 162 9.48 20.44 0.90
N LEU A 163 8.38 20.98 0.44
CA LEU A 163 7.16 20.21 0.24
C LEU A 163 6.97 19.97 -1.25
N VAL A 164 7.31 18.77 -1.71
CA VAL A 164 7.26 18.43 -3.14
C VAL A 164 5.87 17.95 -3.52
N SER A 165 5.27 18.65 -4.47
CA SER A 165 4.00 18.28 -5.07
C SER A 165 4.20 17.16 -6.10
N LYS A 166 3.40 16.11 -5.99
CA LYS A 166 3.43 14.98 -6.92
C LYS A 166 2.35 15.04 -8.00
N PHE A 167 1.29 15.78 -7.75
CA PHE A 167 0.14 15.84 -8.66
C PHE A 167 0.34 16.81 -9.83
N HIS A 168 1.20 17.83 -9.72
CA HIS A 168 1.44 18.78 -10.81
C HIS A 168 1.93 18.07 -12.08
N TYR A 169 2.98 17.27 -11.97
CA TYR A 169 3.52 16.48 -13.09
C TYR A 169 2.95 15.05 -13.14
N GLY A 170 1.93 14.76 -12.35
CA GLY A 170 1.29 13.45 -12.25
C GLY A 170 1.94 12.53 -11.23
N ALA A 171 1.13 12.06 -10.28
CA ALA A 171 1.57 11.14 -9.24
C ALA A 171 1.91 9.76 -9.82
N ARG A 172 3.05 9.21 -9.42
CA ARG A 172 3.46 7.87 -9.80
C ARG A 172 2.92 6.85 -8.82
N ILE A 173 2.25 5.81 -9.33
CA ILE A 173 1.84 4.67 -8.51
C ILE A 173 3.09 3.92 -8.05
N PRO A 174 3.24 3.62 -6.74
CA PRO A 174 4.35 2.84 -6.23
C PRO A 174 4.46 1.49 -6.93
N SER A 175 5.63 1.19 -7.51
CA SER A 175 5.86 -0.10 -8.17
C SER A 175 6.09 -1.23 -7.17
N THR A 176 6.61 -0.91 -5.98
CA THR A 176 6.89 -1.87 -4.92
C THR A 176 5.64 -2.11 -4.10
N VAL A 177 4.99 -3.26 -4.31
CA VAL A 177 3.72 -3.61 -3.67
C VAL A 177 3.88 -3.87 -2.18
N ILE A 178 4.93 -4.64 -1.82
CA ILE A 178 5.18 -5.05 -0.44
C ILE A 178 6.26 -4.14 0.13
N THR A 179 5.83 -3.12 0.84
CA THR A 179 6.71 -2.15 1.52
C THR A 179 6.05 -1.62 2.78
N LEU A 180 6.86 -1.29 3.78
CA LEU A 180 6.35 -0.62 4.96
C LEU A 180 5.86 0.80 4.60
N PRO A 181 4.65 1.19 5.03
CA PRO A 181 4.13 2.53 4.81
C PRO A 181 5.03 3.58 5.49
N MET A 182 5.17 4.74 4.87
CA MET A 182 5.98 5.88 5.34
C MET A 182 7.49 5.63 5.46
N VAL A 183 8.00 4.44 5.07
CA VAL A 183 9.44 4.12 5.09
C VAL A 183 9.96 4.00 3.67
N HIS A 184 11.00 4.80 3.33
CA HIS A 184 11.51 4.85 1.96
C HIS A 184 12.35 3.63 1.58
N ASP A 185 13.46 3.39 2.24
CA ASP A 185 14.43 2.33 1.86
C ASP A 185 14.76 1.41 3.03
N THR A 186 15.19 1.96 4.15
CA THR A 186 15.73 1.20 5.30
C THR A 186 14.92 1.48 6.56
N ILE A 187 14.61 0.44 7.31
CA ILE A 187 13.94 0.58 8.62
C ILE A 187 14.94 1.18 9.60
N PRO A 188 14.62 2.32 10.25
CA PRO A 188 15.58 3.05 11.08
C PRO A 188 16.20 2.21 12.22
N ILE A 189 15.40 1.37 12.88
CA ILE A 189 15.81 0.57 14.06
C ILE A 189 16.59 -0.67 13.62
N LEU A 190 16.02 -1.44 12.66
CA LEU A 190 16.56 -2.74 12.26
C LEU A 190 17.67 -2.64 11.20
N LYS A 191 17.86 -1.46 10.58
CA LYS A 191 18.79 -1.21 9.46
C LYS A 191 18.64 -2.19 8.28
N THR A 192 17.49 -2.88 8.21
CA THR A 192 17.12 -3.81 7.13
C THR A 192 16.27 -3.09 6.08
N ARG A 193 16.08 -3.70 4.91
CA ARG A 193 15.23 -3.15 3.86
C ARG A 193 13.77 -3.08 4.32
N SER A 194 13.09 -1.99 3.98
CA SER A 194 11.67 -1.78 4.28
C SER A 194 10.73 -2.42 3.26
N TYR A 195 11.26 -3.07 2.22
CA TYR A 195 10.50 -3.56 1.09
C TYR A 195 11.03 -4.90 0.55
N LEU A 196 10.17 -5.63 -0.15
CA LEU A 196 10.54 -6.79 -0.97
C LEU A 196 10.78 -6.33 -2.41
N LYS A 197 11.86 -6.88 -3.05
CA LYS A 197 12.19 -6.54 -4.43
C LYS A 197 11.18 -7.07 -5.46
N SER A 198 10.49 -8.15 -5.14
CA SER A 198 9.48 -8.80 -5.98
C SER A 198 8.30 -9.20 -5.08
N PRO A 199 7.07 -9.14 -5.57
CA PRO A 199 6.63 -8.72 -6.91
C PRO A 199 6.60 -7.19 -7.07
N GLN A 200 6.69 -6.71 -8.32
CA GLN A 200 6.58 -5.29 -8.65
C GLN A 200 5.47 -5.05 -9.67
N LEU A 201 4.78 -3.92 -9.51
CA LEU A 201 3.84 -3.41 -10.51
C LEU A 201 4.59 -2.81 -11.70
N PRO A 202 4.01 -2.82 -12.89
CA PRO A 202 4.51 -2.04 -14.03
C PRO A 202 4.49 -0.54 -13.71
N TYR A 203 5.23 0.23 -14.50
CA TYR A 203 5.24 1.67 -14.34
C TYR A 203 3.90 2.27 -14.76
N ILE A 204 3.21 2.88 -13.80
CA ILE A 204 1.95 3.58 -14.02
C ILE A 204 2.07 4.98 -13.40
N ARG A 205 1.68 6.00 -14.18
CA ARG A 205 1.65 7.39 -13.75
C ARG A 205 0.28 7.98 -14.01
N ILE A 206 -0.30 8.62 -13.02
CA ILE A 206 -1.55 9.36 -13.15
C ILE A 206 -1.25 10.64 -13.96
N PRO A 207 -2.09 11.03 -14.91
CA PRO A 207 -1.90 12.28 -15.65
C PRO A 207 -1.73 13.48 -14.71
N GLY A 208 -0.80 14.37 -15.05
CA GLY A 208 -0.57 15.61 -14.31
C GLY A 208 -1.34 16.79 -14.90
N PHE A 209 -1.30 17.92 -14.21
CA PHE A 209 -1.95 19.17 -14.66
C PHE A 209 -0.99 20.08 -15.43
N GLN A 210 0.32 19.81 -15.34
CA GLN A 210 1.37 20.64 -15.93
C GLN A 210 2.41 19.79 -16.65
N GLU A 211 3.01 20.36 -17.68
CA GLU A 211 4.20 19.85 -18.33
C GLU A 211 5.44 20.50 -17.74
N ILE A 212 6.56 19.78 -17.78
CA ILE A 212 7.85 20.30 -17.32
C ILE A 212 8.33 21.35 -18.32
N LYS A 213 8.70 22.53 -17.83
CA LYS A 213 9.25 23.63 -18.63
C LYS A 213 10.72 23.87 -18.30
N ASN A 214 11.42 24.56 -19.20
CA ASN A 214 12.79 25.01 -18.93
C ASN A 214 12.80 25.90 -17.69
N ASN A 215 13.82 25.73 -16.86
CA ASN A 215 14.03 26.38 -15.55
C ASN A 215 13.14 25.87 -14.40
N ASP A 216 12.23 24.92 -14.61
CA ASP A 216 11.50 24.32 -13.51
C ASP A 216 12.45 23.56 -12.55
N ILE A 217 12.18 23.67 -11.26
CA ILE A 217 12.85 22.86 -10.26
C ILE A 217 12.11 21.55 -10.11
N VAL A 218 12.74 20.45 -10.50
CA VAL A 218 12.14 19.12 -10.55
C VAL A 218 12.83 18.15 -9.59
N VAL A 219 12.01 17.29 -8.97
CA VAL A 219 12.49 16.16 -8.17
C VAL A 219 12.35 14.88 -8.98
N PHE A 220 13.42 14.11 -9.09
CA PHE A 220 13.42 12.85 -9.83
C PHE A 220 14.26 11.79 -9.13
N ASN A 221 13.98 10.52 -9.44
CA ASN A 221 14.77 9.42 -8.92
C ASN A 221 16.06 9.26 -9.75
N TRP A 222 17.20 9.15 -9.07
CA TRP A 222 18.51 8.98 -9.73
C TRP A 222 18.57 7.63 -10.48
N PRO A 223 18.71 7.62 -11.82
CA PRO A 223 18.64 6.37 -12.60
C PRO A 223 19.75 5.37 -12.24
N ALA A 224 20.96 5.85 -12.01
CA ALA A 224 22.14 5.05 -11.73
C ALA A 224 22.37 4.77 -10.23
N ASP A 225 21.30 4.85 -9.39
CA ASP A 225 21.42 4.57 -7.95
C ASP A 225 21.69 3.09 -7.69
N THR A 226 22.95 2.78 -7.37
CA THR A 226 23.48 1.45 -7.12
C THR A 226 24.03 1.28 -5.69
N VAL A 227 23.77 2.24 -4.80
CA VAL A 227 24.26 2.23 -3.42
C VAL A 227 23.12 2.32 -2.42
N ARG A 228 23.26 1.69 -1.26
CA ARG A 228 22.26 1.78 -0.16
C ARG A 228 22.35 3.10 0.58
N ARG A 229 23.56 3.61 0.77
CA ARG A 229 23.81 4.86 1.50
C ARG A 229 24.65 5.79 0.64
N PHE A 230 24.40 7.08 0.74
CA PHE A 230 25.24 8.11 0.16
C PHE A 230 26.69 7.91 0.66
N PHE A 231 27.66 8.08 -0.25
CA PHE A 231 29.10 7.97 -0.02
C PHE A 231 29.65 6.58 0.36
N VAL A 232 28.82 5.51 0.34
CA VAL A 232 29.29 4.14 0.53
C VAL A 232 29.35 3.43 -0.82
N LYS A 233 30.54 3.02 -1.24
CA LYS A 233 30.74 2.22 -2.47
C LYS A 233 30.29 0.77 -2.24
N GLU A 234 29.05 0.44 -2.58
CA GLU A 234 28.54 -0.92 -2.62
C GLU A 234 28.33 -1.32 -4.08
N LYS A 235 28.92 -2.46 -4.51
CA LYS A 235 28.70 -3.00 -5.87
C LYS A 235 27.41 -3.83 -5.92
N GLY A 236 26.64 -3.70 -7.01
CA GLY A 236 25.54 -4.64 -7.33
C GLY A 236 24.22 -4.43 -6.56
N VAL A 237 24.01 -3.27 -5.95
CA VAL A 237 22.73 -2.95 -5.31
C VAL A 237 21.74 -2.47 -6.38
N ILE A 238 20.75 -3.32 -6.70
CA ILE A 238 19.64 -2.95 -7.59
C ILE A 238 18.45 -2.56 -6.72
N LYS A 239 18.03 -1.29 -6.82
CA LYS A 239 16.84 -0.76 -6.14
C LYS A 239 15.67 -0.68 -7.11
N PRO A 240 14.44 -0.96 -6.64
CA PRO A 240 13.22 -0.63 -7.39
C PRO A 240 13.19 0.86 -7.72
N ARG A 241 12.52 1.23 -8.81
CA ARG A 241 12.48 2.61 -9.31
C ARG A 241 11.98 3.61 -8.26
N ASP A 242 10.95 3.25 -7.51
CA ASP A 242 10.32 4.06 -6.46
C ASP A 242 11.11 4.11 -5.14
N LYS A 243 12.17 3.28 -5.03
CA LYS A 243 13.07 3.23 -3.85
C LYS A 243 14.45 3.83 -4.12
N LYS A 244 14.67 4.36 -5.32
CA LYS A 244 15.89 5.09 -5.66
C LYS A 244 15.95 6.45 -4.98
N SER A 245 17.15 6.94 -4.75
CA SER A 245 17.39 8.26 -4.15
C SER A 245 16.77 9.37 -4.99
N ASN A 246 16.18 10.35 -4.32
CA ASN A 246 15.57 11.51 -4.96
C ASN A 246 16.61 12.63 -5.08
N TYR A 247 16.69 13.25 -6.25
CA TYR A 247 17.52 14.39 -6.56
C TYR A 247 16.65 15.57 -6.96
N VAL A 248 17.09 16.77 -6.58
CA VAL A 248 16.46 18.02 -6.95
C VAL A 248 17.40 18.75 -7.90
N LYS A 249 16.94 19.10 -9.08
CA LYS A 249 17.71 19.86 -10.09
C LYS A 249 16.80 20.80 -10.89
N ARG A 250 17.40 21.79 -11.52
CA ARG A 250 16.74 22.67 -12.47
C ARG A 250 16.75 22.04 -13.86
N ALA A 251 15.61 21.99 -14.52
CA ALA A 251 15.45 21.51 -15.89
C ALA A 251 16.00 22.59 -16.86
N ILE A 252 17.17 22.36 -17.45
CA ILE A 252 17.81 23.32 -18.37
C ILE A 252 17.47 22.98 -19.82
N GLY A 253 17.41 21.70 -20.19
CA GLY A 253 17.09 21.23 -21.53
C GLY A 253 16.10 20.07 -21.48
N LEU A 254 14.99 20.21 -22.21
CA LEU A 254 13.94 19.19 -22.31
C LEU A 254 14.13 18.26 -23.50
N SER A 255 14.92 18.69 -24.51
CA SER A 255 15.24 17.93 -25.71
C SER A 255 16.65 18.26 -26.17
N LEU A 256 17.33 17.29 -26.78
CA LEU A 256 18.65 17.49 -27.42
C LEU A 256 18.61 18.51 -28.57
N ILE A 257 17.41 18.83 -29.11
CA ILE A 257 17.21 19.84 -30.14
C ILE A 257 17.36 21.26 -29.57
N HIS A 258 17.27 21.43 -28.25
CA HIS A 258 17.34 22.72 -27.57
C HIS A 258 18.66 22.95 -26.82
N ILE A 259 19.66 22.12 -27.03
CA ILE A 259 21.01 22.26 -26.47
C ILE A 259 21.97 22.83 -27.52
#